data_8dcce98881a5a84bd0ed4856c9e689be
#
_entry.id   8dcce98881a5a84bd0ed4856c9e689be
#
_cell.length_a   1.000
_cell.length_b   1.000
_cell.length_c   1.000
_cell.angle_alpha   90.00
_cell.angle_beta   90.00
_cell.angle_gamma   90.00
#
_symmetry.space_group_name_H-M   'P 1'
#
loop_
_entity.id
_entity.type
_entity.pdbx_description
1 polymer ?
#
loop_
_entity_poly.entity_id
_entity_poly.type
_entity_poly.pdbx_seq_one_letter_code
_entity_poly.pdbx_strand_id
1 'polypeptide(L)'
;MRRKIIYVFTALTFLLNISNQLTFAGPFGDEMARCLVTSTNNRDKNKLVKWMFRVYGEHPEVSHMVDLSDREKKVIDQEVAQLFTRLLSEDCTDETKKALDYEGDNVMFTAFSVLGQAAAKSFNDNPTVKISINKFTEFIDIEKLNYLGK
;
A
#
# COMPACT_ATOMS: atom_id res chain seq x y z
N MET A 1 1.87 -5.14 -53.35
CA MET A 1 1.35 -4.31 -52.25
C MET A 1 0.69 -5.12 -51.12
N ARG A 2 -0.10 -6.16 -51.35
CA ARG A 2 -0.77 -6.97 -50.33
C ARG A 2 0.18 -7.63 -49.30
N ARG A 3 1.34 -8.12 -49.68
CA ARG A 3 2.31 -8.78 -48.78
C ARG A 3 2.94 -7.81 -47.77
N LYS A 4 3.19 -6.56 -48.09
CA LYS A 4 3.78 -5.57 -47.18
C LYS A 4 2.79 -5.09 -46.11
N ILE A 5 1.51 -5.07 -46.43
CA ILE A 5 0.43 -4.68 -45.48
C ILE A 5 0.29 -5.75 -44.41
N ILE A 6 0.44 -7.05 -44.75
CA ILE A 6 0.32 -8.15 -43.78
C ILE A 6 1.46 -8.09 -42.74
N TYR A 7 2.70 -7.75 -43.14
CA TYR A 7 3.82 -7.61 -42.17
C TYR A 7 3.69 -6.41 -41.27
N VAL A 8 3.06 -5.32 -41.70
CA VAL A 8 2.81 -4.15 -40.88
C VAL A 8 1.72 -4.46 -39.84
N PHE A 9 0.68 -5.21 -40.21
CA PHE A 9 -0.36 -5.62 -39.27
C PHE A 9 0.13 -6.64 -38.24
N THR A 10 0.98 -7.59 -38.61
CA THR A 10 1.58 -8.54 -37.67
C THR A 10 2.60 -7.91 -36.73
N ALA A 11 3.34 -6.89 -37.18
CA ALA A 11 4.24 -6.13 -36.31
C ALA A 11 3.47 -5.24 -35.30
N LEU A 12 2.34 -4.67 -35.71
CA LEU A 12 1.52 -3.81 -34.87
C LEU A 12 0.77 -4.61 -33.78
N THR A 13 0.36 -5.84 -34.06
CA THR A 13 -0.26 -6.71 -33.04
C THR A 13 0.74 -7.25 -32.04
N PHE A 14 2.03 -7.33 -32.38
CA PHE A 14 3.07 -7.75 -31.43
C PHE A 14 3.44 -6.63 -30.43
N LEU A 15 3.29 -5.36 -30.83
CA LEU A 15 3.55 -4.21 -29.94
C LEU A 15 2.41 -3.92 -28.94
N LEU A 16 1.22 -4.47 -29.14
CA LEU A 16 0.07 -4.28 -28.24
C LEU A 16 0.01 -5.32 -27.10
N ASN A 17 0.92 -6.28 -27.07
CA ASN A 17 1.04 -7.27 -26.00
C ASN A 17 2.08 -6.90 -24.91
N ILE A 18 2.38 -5.60 -24.76
CA ILE A 18 2.96 -5.12 -23.50
C ILE A 18 1.78 -5.03 -22.52
N SER A 19 1.30 -6.20 -22.11
CA SER A 19 0.47 -6.32 -20.91
C SER A 19 1.24 -5.61 -19.80
N ASN A 20 0.68 -4.53 -19.26
CA ASN A 20 1.05 -4.05 -17.95
C ASN A 20 0.94 -5.24 -17.01
N GLN A 21 2.03 -5.96 -16.84
CA GLN A 21 2.17 -6.88 -15.74
C GLN A 21 2.23 -5.98 -14.51
N LEU A 22 1.06 -5.69 -13.94
CA LEU A 22 0.97 -5.51 -12.51
C LEU A 22 1.71 -6.73 -11.96
N THR A 23 2.94 -6.53 -11.54
CA THR A 23 3.72 -7.54 -10.85
C THR A 23 3.00 -7.76 -9.52
N PHE A 24 1.98 -8.63 -9.54
CA PHE A 24 1.52 -9.26 -8.33
C PHE A 24 2.70 -10.04 -7.77
N ALA A 25 2.88 -10.04 -6.48
CA ALA A 25 3.73 -11.02 -5.85
C ALA A 25 3.30 -12.39 -6.39
N GLY A 26 4.25 -13.28 -6.58
CA GLY A 26 3.93 -14.64 -6.92
C GLY A 26 3.26 -15.35 -5.73
N PRO A 27 2.97 -16.64 -5.85
CA PRO A 27 2.21 -17.39 -4.84
C PRO A 27 2.88 -17.35 -3.46
N PHE A 28 4.20 -17.32 -3.37
CA PHE A 28 4.93 -17.26 -2.09
C PHE A 28 4.87 -15.86 -1.47
N GLY A 29 4.93 -14.80 -2.29
CA GLY A 29 4.72 -13.44 -1.84
C GLY A 29 3.29 -13.20 -1.33
N ASP A 30 2.29 -13.80 -1.97
CA ASP A 30 0.90 -13.76 -1.51
C ASP A 30 0.70 -14.53 -0.18
N GLU A 31 1.37 -15.68 -0.01
CA GLU A 31 1.36 -16.41 1.25
C GLU A 31 2.01 -15.60 2.37
N MET A 32 3.18 -15.02 2.12
CA MET A 32 3.86 -14.14 3.06
C MET A 32 2.98 -12.93 3.43
N ALA A 33 2.42 -12.23 2.45
CA ALA A 33 1.54 -11.08 2.68
C ALA A 33 0.34 -11.46 3.56
N ARG A 34 -0.27 -12.62 3.32
CA ARG A 34 -1.40 -13.14 4.11
C ARG A 34 -0.98 -13.43 5.54
N CYS A 35 0.17 -14.10 5.75
CA CYS A 35 0.72 -14.35 7.07
C CYS A 35 0.95 -13.04 7.82
N LEU A 36 1.62 -12.06 7.21
CA LEU A 36 1.90 -10.76 7.82
C LEU A 36 0.62 -10.06 8.29
N VAL A 37 -0.42 -10.04 7.45
CA VAL A 37 -1.70 -9.40 7.80
C VAL A 37 -2.40 -10.13 8.94
N THR A 38 -2.42 -11.46 8.93
CA THR A 38 -3.10 -12.27 9.95
C THR A 38 -2.37 -12.25 11.29
N SER A 39 -1.03 -12.12 11.29
CA SER A 39 -0.20 -11.98 12.49
C SER A 39 -0.20 -10.57 13.08
N THR A 40 -0.81 -9.60 12.38
CA THR A 40 -0.88 -8.20 12.80
C THR A 40 -2.17 -7.91 13.56
N ASN A 41 -2.05 -7.58 14.84
CA ASN A 41 -3.18 -7.21 15.68
C ASN A 41 -3.53 -5.70 15.59
N ASN A 42 -4.58 -5.24 16.30
CA ASN A 42 -5.01 -3.84 16.25
C ASN A 42 -3.97 -2.86 16.83
N ARG A 43 -3.18 -3.28 17.83
CA ARG A 43 -2.10 -2.44 18.38
C ARG A 43 -0.99 -2.25 17.35
N ASP A 44 -0.67 -3.29 16.61
CA ASP A 44 0.33 -3.25 15.53
C ASP A 44 -0.14 -2.35 14.38
N LYS A 45 -1.42 -2.46 13.98
CA LYS A 45 -2.02 -1.56 12.99
C LYS A 45 -1.94 -0.10 13.42
N ASN A 46 -2.18 0.19 14.70
CA ASN A 46 -2.06 1.55 15.23
C ASN A 46 -0.60 2.07 15.18
N LYS A 47 0.41 1.21 15.40
CA LYS A 47 1.82 1.59 15.21
C LYS A 47 2.10 1.94 13.75
N LEU A 48 1.63 1.14 12.81
CA LEU A 48 1.76 1.42 11.38
C LEU A 48 1.06 2.72 10.99
N VAL A 49 -0.14 2.99 11.48
CA VAL A 49 -0.87 4.26 11.24
C VAL A 49 -0.05 5.44 11.75
N LYS A 50 0.45 5.40 13.00
CA LYS A 50 1.28 6.47 13.56
C LYS A 50 2.52 6.73 12.71
N TRP A 51 3.18 5.65 12.27
CA TRP A 51 4.38 5.75 11.45
C TRP A 51 4.08 6.35 10.07
N MET A 52 2.98 5.97 9.43
CA MET A 52 2.56 6.58 8.16
C MET A 52 2.37 8.08 8.31
N PHE A 53 1.65 8.53 9.34
CA PHE A 53 1.47 9.96 9.61
C PHE A 53 2.78 10.68 9.91
N ARG A 54 3.68 10.04 10.67
CA ARG A 54 5.02 10.57 10.92
C ARG A 54 5.80 10.76 9.63
N VAL A 55 5.78 9.79 8.72
CA VAL A 55 6.48 9.86 7.43
C VAL A 55 5.85 10.90 6.51
N TYR A 56 4.52 10.91 6.40
CA TYR A 56 3.82 11.92 5.59
C TYR A 56 4.04 13.34 6.12
N GLY A 57 4.19 13.51 7.42
CA GLY A 57 4.52 14.78 8.07
C GLY A 57 5.89 15.36 7.71
N GLU A 58 6.78 14.60 7.05
CA GLU A 58 8.02 15.15 6.50
C GLU A 58 7.81 15.91 5.18
N HIS A 59 6.64 15.75 4.52
CA HIS A 59 6.36 16.47 3.30
C HIS A 59 6.19 17.97 3.56
N PRO A 60 6.85 18.87 2.81
CA PRO A 60 6.86 20.31 3.09
C PRO A 60 5.47 20.94 3.26
N GLU A 61 4.50 20.51 2.46
CA GLU A 61 3.14 21.05 2.47
C GLU A 61 2.34 20.73 3.75
N VAL A 62 2.72 19.68 4.48
CA VAL A 62 1.99 19.23 5.66
C VAL A 62 2.85 19.18 6.95
N SER A 63 4.16 19.46 6.83
CA SER A 63 5.08 19.37 7.97
C SER A 63 4.70 20.29 9.12
N HIS A 64 4.11 21.46 8.83
CA HIS A 64 3.61 22.39 9.84
C HIS A 64 2.36 21.88 10.57
N MET A 65 1.70 20.82 10.09
CA MET A 65 0.51 20.21 10.70
C MET A 65 0.88 19.07 11.67
N VAL A 66 2.14 18.64 11.67
CA VAL A 66 2.61 17.51 12.49
C VAL A 66 3.73 18.00 13.41
N ASP A 67 3.38 18.19 14.68
CA ASP A 67 4.32 18.63 15.71
C ASP A 67 4.83 17.41 16.51
N LEU A 68 5.91 16.81 16.03
CA LEU A 68 6.61 15.69 16.68
C LEU A 68 8.06 16.06 16.94
N SER A 69 8.50 15.90 18.18
CA SER A 69 9.92 16.01 18.54
C SER A 69 10.74 14.87 17.90
N ASP A 70 12.05 15.07 17.73
CA ASP A 70 12.96 14.05 17.21
C ASP A 70 12.95 12.77 18.05
N ARG A 71 12.73 12.89 19.36
CA ARG A 71 12.60 11.75 20.26
C ARG A 71 11.35 10.94 19.93
N GLU A 72 10.21 11.58 19.72
CA GLU A 72 8.96 10.91 19.36
C GLU A 72 9.05 10.25 18.00
N LYS A 73 9.63 10.93 17.00
CA LYS A 73 9.91 10.36 15.68
C LYS A 73 10.74 9.08 15.81
N LYS A 74 11.82 9.13 16.57
CA LYS A 74 12.68 7.96 16.81
C LYS A 74 11.93 6.80 17.47
N VAL A 75 11.11 7.07 18.48
CA VAL A 75 10.32 6.03 19.16
C VAL A 75 9.35 5.36 18.17
N ILE A 76 8.65 6.14 17.37
CA ILE A 76 7.71 5.63 16.36
C ILE A 76 8.45 4.75 15.35
N ASP A 77 9.60 5.19 14.84
CA ASP A 77 10.43 4.42 13.90
C ASP A 77 10.90 3.10 14.51
N GLN A 78 11.35 3.12 15.77
CA GLN A 78 11.79 1.91 16.49
C GLN A 78 10.66 0.92 16.73
N GLU A 79 9.45 1.39 17.10
CA GLU A 79 8.30 0.52 17.32
C GLU A 79 7.90 -0.22 16.03
N VAL A 80 7.97 0.46 14.89
CA VAL A 80 7.63 -0.16 13.59
C VAL A 80 8.75 -1.08 13.12
N ALA A 81 10.02 -0.70 13.30
CA ALA A 81 11.15 -1.58 12.98
C ALA A 81 11.09 -2.89 13.77
N GLN A 82 10.77 -2.84 15.08
CA GLN A 82 10.57 -4.01 15.91
C GLN A 82 9.38 -4.86 15.44
N LEU A 83 8.28 -4.22 15.05
CA LEU A 83 7.13 -4.91 14.49
C LEU A 83 7.49 -5.70 13.23
N PHE A 84 8.19 -5.07 12.29
CA PHE A 84 8.63 -5.74 11.06
C PHE A 84 9.60 -6.88 11.36
N THR A 85 10.56 -6.67 12.25
CA THR A 85 11.49 -7.73 12.67
C THR A 85 10.73 -8.94 13.18
N ARG A 86 9.80 -8.76 14.12
CA ARG A 86 8.98 -9.84 14.67
C ARG A 86 8.18 -10.55 13.56
N LEU A 87 7.45 -9.80 12.74
CA LEU A 87 6.61 -10.36 11.69
C LEU A 87 7.42 -11.23 10.70
N LEU A 88 8.58 -10.74 10.26
CA LEU A 88 9.37 -11.40 9.23
C LEU A 88 10.23 -12.55 9.77
N SER A 89 10.75 -12.43 11.00
CA SER A 89 11.72 -13.39 11.54
C SER A 89 11.16 -14.32 12.62
N GLU A 90 9.95 -14.08 13.12
CA GLU A 90 9.33 -14.89 14.16
C GLU A 90 7.96 -15.42 13.71
N ASP A 91 7.01 -14.53 13.39
CA ASP A 91 5.64 -14.92 13.11
C ASP A 91 5.47 -15.56 11.72
N CYS A 92 6.21 -15.11 10.69
CA CYS A 92 6.08 -15.52 9.29
C CYS A 92 7.43 -15.93 8.67
N THR A 93 8.29 -16.59 9.45
CA THR A 93 9.66 -16.93 9.05
C THR A 93 9.71 -17.82 7.80
N ASP A 94 8.86 -18.84 7.75
CA ASP A 94 8.88 -19.83 6.67
C ASP A 94 8.34 -19.24 5.37
N GLU A 95 7.26 -18.45 5.43
CA GLU A 95 6.68 -17.75 4.30
C GLU A 95 7.65 -16.69 3.78
N THR A 96 8.31 -15.95 4.67
CA THR A 96 9.32 -14.95 4.32
C THR A 96 10.49 -15.58 3.58
N LYS A 97 11.03 -16.69 4.08
CA LYS A 97 12.14 -17.42 3.42
C LYS A 97 11.74 -17.90 2.03
N LYS A 98 10.60 -18.59 1.93
CA LYS A 98 10.12 -19.08 0.62
C LYS A 98 9.93 -17.94 -0.38
N ALA A 99 9.31 -16.84 0.04
CA ALA A 99 9.08 -15.71 -0.81
C ALA A 99 10.40 -15.10 -1.31
N LEU A 100 11.40 -14.93 -0.45
CA LEU A 100 12.73 -14.44 -0.84
C LEU A 100 13.48 -15.43 -1.76
N ASP A 101 13.44 -16.73 -1.46
CA ASP A 101 14.16 -17.75 -2.21
C ASP A 101 13.60 -17.95 -3.63
N TYR A 102 12.28 -17.85 -3.82
CA TYR A 102 11.63 -18.12 -5.10
C TYR A 102 11.28 -16.88 -5.92
N GLU A 103 11.07 -15.74 -5.28
CA GLU A 103 10.57 -14.51 -5.92
C GLU A 103 11.52 -13.30 -5.75
N GLY A 104 12.57 -13.45 -4.92
CA GLY A 104 13.60 -12.44 -4.72
C GLY A 104 13.16 -11.24 -3.88
N ASP A 105 14.02 -10.23 -3.79
CA ASP A 105 13.87 -9.10 -2.84
C ASP A 105 12.64 -8.21 -3.09
N ASN A 106 12.10 -8.20 -4.30
CA ASN A 106 10.90 -7.40 -4.63
C ASN A 106 9.68 -7.78 -3.80
N VAL A 107 9.62 -9.00 -3.28
CA VAL A 107 8.56 -9.50 -2.41
C VAL A 107 8.43 -8.67 -1.13
N MET A 108 9.53 -8.11 -0.63
CA MET A 108 9.52 -7.24 0.56
C MET A 108 8.68 -5.98 0.34
N PHE A 109 8.80 -5.36 -0.84
CA PHE A 109 7.97 -4.19 -1.16
C PHE A 109 6.47 -4.55 -1.17
N THR A 110 6.13 -5.70 -1.72
CA THR A 110 4.74 -6.20 -1.71
C THR A 110 4.24 -6.42 -0.29
N ALA A 111 5.03 -7.06 0.58
CA ALA A 111 4.70 -7.29 1.97
C ALA A 111 4.44 -5.98 2.72
N PHE A 112 5.31 -5.00 2.56
CA PHE A 112 5.12 -3.67 3.17
C PHE A 112 3.87 -2.97 2.65
N SER A 113 3.60 -3.08 1.34
CA SER A 113 2.40 -2.50 0.72
C SER A 113 1.12 -3.09 1.32
N VAL A 114 1.06 -4.40 1.49
CA VAL A 114 -0.11 -5.10 2.05
C VAL A 114 -0.34 -4.72 3.52
N LEU A 115 0.72 -4.63 4.33
CA LEU A 115 0.63 -4.15 5.71
C LEU A 115 0.17 -2.69 5.78
N GLY A 116 0.67 -1.85 4.89
CA GLY A 116 0.22 -0.45 4.76
C GLY A 116 -1.27 -0.36 4.42
N GLN A 117 -1.76 -1.18 3.51
CA GLN A 117 -3.19 -1.25 3.16
C GLN A 117 -4.04 -1.72 4.34
N ALA A 118 -3.59 -2.72 5.10
CA ALA A 118 -4.29 -3.21 6.29
C ALA A 118 -4.37 -2.13 7.38
N ALA A 119 -3.30 -1.35 7.56
CA ALA A 119 -3.28 -0.22 8.48
C ALA A 119 -4.20 0.91 8.03
N ALA A 120 -4.15 1.28 6.75
CA ALA A 120 -5.03 2.31 6.17
C ALA A 120 -6.50 1.91 6.28
N LYS A 121 -6.83 0.64 6.04
CA LYS A 121 -8.19 0.13 6.26
C LYS A 121 -8.62 0.30 7.72
N SER A 122 -7.77 -0.09 8.67
CA SER A 122 -8.05 0.06 10.10
C SER A 122 -8.26 1.53 10.50
N PHE A 123 -7.47 2.45 9.94
CA PHE A 123 -7.63 3.88 10.12
C PHE A 123 -8.98 4.37 9.59
N ASN A 124 -9.32 4.02 8.35
CA ASN A 124 -10.57 4.43 7.70
C ASN A 124 -11.82 3.83 8.38
N ASP A 125 -11.69 2.68 9.02
CA ASP A 125 -12.79 2.04 9.76
C ASP A 125 -13.10 2.70 11.11
N ASN A 126 -12.21 3.58 11.58
CA ASN A 126 -12.44 4.32 12.82
C ASN A 126 -13.65 5.25 12.69
N PRO A 127 -14.63 5.21 13.65
CA PRO A 127 -15.86 6.01 13.55
C PRO A 127 -15.60 7.52 13.44
N THR A 128 -14.62 8.05 14.19
CA THR A 128 -14.30 9.49 14.18
C THR A 128 -13.71 9.89 12.81
N VAL A 129 -12.87 9.04 12.23
CA VAL A 129 -12.32 9.27 10.89
C VAL A 129 -13.43 9.25 9.84
N LYS A 130 -14.34 8.28 9.91
CA LYS A 130 -15.52 8.21 9.01
C LYS A 130 -16.37 9.48 9.07
N ILE A 131 -16.63 9.98 10.28
CA ILE A 131 -17.37 11.22 10.46
C ILE A 131 -16.63 12.40 9.79
N SER A 132 -15.32 12.50 9.98
CA SER A 132 -14.52 13.57 9.38
C SER A 132 -14.49 13.49 7.84
N ILE A 133 -14.38 12.28 7.29
CA ILE A 133 -14.45 12.07 5.83
C ILE A 133 -15.83 12.46 5.30
N ASN A 134 -16.91 12.08 6.00
CA ASN A 134 -18.26 12.42 5.56
C ASN A 134 -18.54 13.92 5.57
N LYS A 135 -17.96 14.67 6.53
CA LYS A 135 -18.09 16.14 6.55
C LYS A 135 -17.56 16.82 5.29
N PHE A 136 -16.59 16.22 4.61
CA PHE A 136 -16.11 16.75 3.32
C PHE A 136 -17.25 16.88 2.29
N THR A 137 -18.22 15.97 2.32
CA THR A 137 -19.35 16.00 1.37
C THR A 137 -20.22 17.24 1.50
N GLU A 138 -20.23 17.90 2.65
CA GLU A 138 -20.96 19.15 2.88
C GLU A 138 -20.43 20.32 2.04
N PHE A 139 -19.18 20.22 1.57
CA PHE A 139 -18.54 21.24 0.73
C PHE A 139 -18.62 20.94 -0.77
N ILE A 140 -19.23 19.81 -1.15
CA ILE A 140 -19.41 19.44 -2.56
C ILE A 140 -20.57 20.24 -3.16
N ASP A 141 -20.30 20.96 -4.22
CA ASP A 141 -21.33 21.67 -4.99
C ASP A 141 -22.15 20.67 -5.83
N ILE A 142 -23.20 20.15 -5.22
CA ILE A 142 -24.07 19.15 -5.84
C ILE A 142 -24.78 19.68 -7.09
N GLU A 143 -25.07 20.99 -7.16
CA GLU A 143 -25.74 21.60 -8.32
C GLU A 143 -24.87 21.46 -9.56
N LYS A 144 -23.54 21.66 -9.42
CA LYS A 144 -22.58 21.43 -10.51
C LYS A 144 -22.45 20.00 -10.95
N LEU A 145 -22.88 19.02 -10.14
CA LEU A 145 -22.80 17.60 -10.45
C LEU A 145 -24.10 17.04 -11.07
N ASN A 146 -25.21 17.79 -11.04
CA ASN A 146 -26.51 17.31 -11.49
C ASN A 146 -26.57 16.91 -12.97
N TYR A 147 -25.60 17.35 -13.79
CA TYR A 147 -25.52 16.94 -15.20
C TYR A 147 -24.91 15.54 -15.42
N LEU A 148 -24.24 14.98 -14.40
CA LEU A 148 -23.58 13.66 -14.51
C LEU A 148 -24.57 12.49 -14.39
N GLY A 149 -25.79 12.75 -13.95
CA GLY A 149 -26.85 11.74 -13.69
C GLY A 149 -27.93 11.64 -14.74
N LYS A 150 -27.71 12.17 -15.98
CA LYS A 150 -28.66 12.07 -17.10
C LYS A 150 -28.20 11.06 -18.13
#